data_41d979c3ee405708442bcd1187006e1e
#
_entry.id   41d979c3ee405708442bcd1187006e1e
#
_cell.length_a   1.000
_cell.length_b   1.000
_cell.length_c   1.000
_cell.angle_alpha   90.00
_cell.angle_beta   90.00
_cell.angle_gamma   90.00
#
_symmetry.space_group_name_H-M   'P 1'
#
loop_
_entity.id
_entity.type
_entity.pdbx_description
1 polymer ?
#
loop_
_entity_poly.entity_id
_entity_poly.type
_entity_poly.pdbx_seq_one_letter_code
_entity_poly.pdbx_strand_id
1 'polypeptide(L)'
;MTVQGKSGQVSGTKLTRRGFLKGVAAAGAFPVAGGLLGACGGGGDSGSAAGGGGDTLEFWAFAPERTDFVKKLVASDAWKSAHPGLKVNFRIYEYEQMHDKLLSALVAGQGAPDIADVEISRFGAFLKGDRIPFEPLSDRIGDEINNLYKAAATDPWSWEGEIYGIGNELNTCTFVYRKDVMNDAGIRTPFETWDEVIAAGKRISKGDAKMFAIHDISFGDWYMLSQSAGATLFDEQGNYSADDPKSVEAMQFNHDLVYEHNIAGIAPAVASDDWYPPQYWAAFKAERFLATWGPPWHLGGLKQNVPNLAGKWTVQPFPAGLGDGRPTANFGGTGQCITEQSANADLAWELIKAANLTTEGVLGDFQLRAIYPSYQPAYEAKALQGPYPYFSNVKIGDIYAQIAPELPSFNQSPVWPDATEGLIRAVVTPVMQDKADAQTALTEFRTEVEKMIQRAS
;
A
#
# COMPACT_ATOMS: atom_id res chain seq x y z
N MET A 1 -59.94 28.22 -7.61
CA MET A 1 -59.14 28.97 -8.60
C MET A 1 -58.02 28.08 -9.05
N THR A 2 -58.12 27.55 -10.24
CA THR A 2 -57.26 26.57 -10.87
C THR A 2 -56.19 27.30 -11.66
N VAL A 3 -54.91 26.97 -11.47
CA VAL A 3 -53.85 27.37 -12.40
C VAL A 3 -53.05 26.16 -12.83
N GLN A 4 -53.21 25.83 -14.10
CA GLN A 4 -52.46 24.84 -14.85
C GLN A 4 -51.06 25.39 -15.16
N GLY A 5 -50.01 24.62 -14.87
CA GLY A 5 -48.64 24.88 -15.32
C GLY A 5 -48.17 23.76 -16.26
N LYS A 6 -47.76 24.12 -17.43
CA LYS A 6 -47.32 23.30 -18.55
C LYS A 6 -46.04 22.53 -18.27
N SER A 7 -46.03 21.24 -18.55
CA SER A 7 -44.86 20.37 -18.65
C SER A 7 -44.11 20.64 -19.97
N GLY A 8 -42.85 21.04 -19.86
CA GLY A 8 -41.90 21.10 -21.00
C GLY A 8 -41.08 19.80 -21.04
N GLN A 9 -41.28 18.97 -22.07
CA GLN A 9 -40.44 17.83 -22.40
C GLN A 9 -39.10 18.34 -22.97
N VAL A 10 -38.01 17.95 -22.32
CA VAL A 10 -36.63 18.11 -22.89
C VAL A 10 -36.28 16.75 -23.53
N SER A 11 -36.18 16.77 -24.85
CA SER A 11 -35.77 15.65 -25.70
C SER A 11 -34.24 15.42 -25.49
N GLY A 12 -33.87 14.28 -24.89
CA GLY A 12 -32.49 13.86 -24.79
C GLY A 12 -32.04 13.11 -26.03
N THR A 13 -31.13 13.72 -26.78
CA THR A 13 -30.49 13.09 -27.94
C THR A 13 -29.36 12.17 -27.47
N LYS A 14 -29.49 10.87 -27.63
CA LYS A 14 -28.44 9.88 -27.40
C LYS A 14 -27.37 9.98 -28.48
N LEU A 15 -26.17 10.43 -28.13
CA LEU A 15 -24.97 10.39 -28.97
C LEU A 15 -24.41 8.96 -28.98
N THR A 16 -24.46 8.31 -30.15
CA THR A 16 -23.85 7.01 -30.36
C THR A 16 -22.41 7.14 -30.87
N ARG A 17 -21.52 6.25 -30.42
CA ARG A 17 -20.07 6.18 -30.71
C ARG A 17 -19.68 6.15 -32.22
N ARG A 18 -20.63 6.13 -33.15
CA ARG A 18 -20.40 6.11 -34.60
C ARG A 18 -20.36 7.47 -35.28
N GLY A 19 -20.60 8.58 -34.56
CA GLY A 19 -20.67 9.95 -35.12
C GLY A 19 -19.35 10.73 -35.13
N PHE A 20 -18.28 10.24 -34.49
CA PHE A 20 -17.05 11.03 -34.31
C PHE A 20 -15.98 10.82 -35.38
N LEU A 21 -16.17 9.93 -36.33
CA LEU A 21 -15.15 9.57 -37.34
C LEU A 21 -15.43 10.08 -38.76
N LYS A 22 -16.33 11.07 -38.95
CA LYS A 22 -16.63 11.65 -40.29
C LYS A 22 -16.58 13.18 -40.27
N GLY A 23 -15.43 13.76 -40.00
CA GLY A 23 -15.34 15.21 -39.96
C GLY A 23 -13.94 15.82 -40.09
N VAL A 24 -12.98 15.14 -40.71
CA VAL A 24 -11.70 15.75 -41.11
C VAL A 24 -11.25 15.17 -42.46
N ALA A 25 -11.78 15.71 -43.54
CA ALA A 25 -11.19 15.57 -44.86
C ALA A 25 -11.78 16.67 -45.78
N ALA A 26 -11.14 17.82 -45.85
CA ALA A 26 -11.09 18.65 -47.06
C ALA A 26 -10.29 19.95 -46.82
N ALA A 27 -9.41 20.25 -47.78
CA ALA A 27 -8.70 21.48 -48.05
C ALA A 27 -7.35 21.64 -47.29
N GLY A 28 -6.21 21.79 -47.91
CA GLY A 28 -5.86 22.13 -49.25
C GLY A 28 -4.33 22.06 -49.45
N ALA A 29 -3.93 21.68 -50.65
CA ALA A 29 -2.56 21.68 -51.12
C ALA A 29 -2.06 23.08 -51.44
N PHE A 30 -0.85 23.45 -51.05
CA PHE A 30 -0.03 24.46 -51.72
C PHE A 30 1.49 24.15 -51.54
N PRO A 31 2.38 24.64 -52.43
CA PRO A 31 3.52 23.86 -52.89
C PRO A 31 4.87 24.25 -52.24
N VAL A 32 5.81 23.35 -52.50
CA VAL A 32 7.24 23.45 -52.17
C VAL A 32 7.89 24.64 -52.91
N ALA A 33 8.60 25.49 -52.17
CA ALA A 33 9.72 26.25 -52.72
C ALA A 33 10.81 26.40 -51.65
N GLY A 34 12.02 26.03 -51.99
CA GLY A 34 13.16 25.94 -51.11
C GLY A 34 13.74 27.28 -50.68
N GLY A 35 14.50 27.24 -49.61
CA GLY A 35 15.30 28.35 -49.12
C GLY A 35 16.16 27.91 -47.95
N LEU A 36 17.43 27.72 -48.24
CA LEU A 36 18.52 27.54 -47.26
C LEU A 36 18.79 28.86 -46.52
N LEU A 37 19.29 28.68 -45.28
CA LEU A 37 20.14 29.59 -44.50
C LEU A 37 19.52 30.20 -43.23
N GLY A 38 20.16 29.86 -42.11
CA GLY A 38 20.52 30.83 -41.10
C GLY A 38 19.91 30.71 -39.71
N ALA A 39 20.58 30.02 -38.85
CA ALA A 39 21.00 30.45 -37.49
C ALA A 39 20.02 30.96 -36.44
N CYS A 40 20.15 30.37 -35.26
CA CYS A 40 20.05 30.88 -33.88
C CYS A 40 18.69 31.02 -33.21
N GLY A 41 18.53 30.23 -32.16
CA GLY A 41 18.07 30.72 -30.85
C GLY A 41 16.65 30.38 -30.45
N GLY A 42 16.54 29.54 -29.43
CA GLY A 42 15.34 29.53 -28.60
C GLY A 42 14.90 28.14 -28.13
N GLY A 43 15.23 27.80 -26.93
CA GLY A 43 14.93 26.67 -26.12
C GLY A 43 13.60 25.96 -26.34
N GLY A 44 13.68 24.72 -26.68
CA GLY A 44 12.65 23.72 -26.55
C GLY A 44 13.23 22.60 -25.75
N ASP A 45 12.69 22.40 -24.58
CA ASP A 45 13.06 21.36 -23.63
C ASP A 45 12.72 19.98 -24.21
N SER A 46 13.58 19.47 -25.05
CA SER A 46 13.58 18.08 -25.49
C SER A 46 14.47 17.32 -24.50
N GLY A 47 13.81 16.66 -23.52
CA GLY A 47 14.48 15.79 -22.58
C GLY A 47 15.31 14.74 -23.32
N SER A 48 16.59 15.01 -23.42
CA SER A 48 17.60 14.05 -23.86
C SER A 48 17.66 12.91 -22.83
N ALA A 49 17.31 11.70 -23.26
CA ALA A 49 17.75 10.50 -22.62
C ALA A 49 19.27 10.42 -22.81
N ALA A 50 20.03 10.96 -21.87
CA ALA A 50 21.46 10.83 -21.83
C ALA A 50 21.79 9.70 -20.85
N GLY A 51 22.22 8.58 -21.40
CA GLY A 51 23.14 7.70 -20.71
C GLY A 51 24.42 8.47 -20.44
N GLY A 52 24.48 9.17 -19.32
CA GLY A 52 25.63 9.92 -18.84
C GLY A 52 26.08 9.28 -17.54
N GLY A 53 27.18 8.48 -17.59
CA GLY A 53 27.98 8.20 -16.41
C GLY A 53 28.49 9.52 -15.85
N GLY A 54 27.80 10.10 -14.92
CA GLY A 54 28.09 11.34 -14.21
C GLY A 54 27.29 11.34 -12.92
N ASP A 55 27.82 11.95 -11.90
CA ASP A 55 27.41 12.07 -10.51
C ASP A 55 25.92 12.43 -10.23
N THR A 56 24.99 11.79 -10.91
CA THR A 56 23.57 12.07 -10.78
C THR A 56 22.77 10.75 -10.74
N LEU A 57 21.97 10.58 -9.68
CA LEU A 57 20.98 9.50 -9.55
C LEU A 57 19.58 10.04 -9.82
N GLU A 58 18.79 9.33 -10.61
CA GLU A 58 17.35 9.55 -10.79
C GLU A 58 16.58 8.65 -9.83
N PHE A 59 15.75 9.23 -8.96
CA PHE A 59 14.95 8.52 -7.98
C PHE A 59 13.46 8.80 -8.24
N TRP A 60 12.66 7.75 -8.51
CA TRP A 60 11.22 7.87 -8.68
C TRP A 60 10.46 7.36 -7.46
N ALA A 61 9.47 8.13 -7.00
CA ALA A 61 8.57 7.80 -5.90
C ALA A 61 7.14 8.19 -6.23
N PHE A 62 6.18 7.61 -5.50
CA PHE A 62 4.75 7.89 -5.70
C PHE A 62 4.13 8.76 -4.60
N ALA A 63 4.92 9.23 -3.64
CA ALA A 63 4.47 10.15 -2.61
C ALA A 63 5.61 11.07 -2.14
N PRO A 64 5.35 12.38 -1.91
CA PRO A 64 6.38 13.34 -1.50
C PRO A 64 7.09 12.96 -0.21
N GLU A 65 6.36 12.50 0.79
CA GLU A 65 6.86 12.14 2.12
C GLU A 65 7.87 11.00 2.09
N ARG A 66 7.82 10.13 1.07
CA ARG A 66 8.78 9.04 0.88
C ARG A 66 10.16 9.53 0.50
N THR A 67 10.24 10.67 -0.17
CA THR A 67 11.52 11.27 -0.60
C THR A 67 12.10 12.23 0.42
N ASP A 68 11.29 12.78 1.34
CA ASP A 68 11.73 13.86 2.23
C ASP A 68 12.86 13.44 3.18
N PHE A 69 12.82 12.20 3.64
CA PHE A 69 13.89 11.63 4.44
C PHE A 69 15.16 11.44 3.62
N VAL A 70 15.08 10.85 2.41
CA VAL A 70 16.26 10.65 1.54
C VAL A 70 16.85 12.01 1.12
N LYS A 71 16.03 13.03 0.86
CA LYS A 71 16.49 14.41 0.62
C LYS A 71 17.29 14.96 1.78
N LYS A 72 16.85 14.71 3.04
CA LYS A 72 17.63 15.12 4.22
C LYS A 72 18.95 14.36 4.34
N LEU A 73 18.94 13.06 4.07
CA LEU A 73 20.12 12.23 4.08
C LEU A 73 21.18 12.76 3.09
N VAL A 74 20.80 12.96 1.84
CA VAL A 74 21.71 13.45 0.79
C VAL A 74 22.12 14.91 0.99
N ALA A 75 21.37 15.69 1.76
CA ALA A 75 21.72 17.06 2.12
C ALA A 75 22.70 17.14 3.31
N SER A 76 22.92 16.04 4.05
CA SER A 76 23.80 16.02 5.22
C SER A 76 25.27 16.24 4.83
N ASP A 77 26.06 16.82 5.75
CA ASP A 77 27.48 17.04 5.52
C ASP A 77 28.26 15.72 5.41
N ALA A 78 27.82 14.69 6.14
CA ALA A 78 28.42 13.37 6.09
C ALA A 78 28.26 12.76 4.68
N TRP A 79 27.04 12.79 4.12
CA TRP A 79 26.79 12.29 2.77
C TRP A 79 27.56 13.07 1.71
N LYS A 80 27.49 14.39 1.75
CA LYS A 80 28.22 15.26 0.79
C LYS A 80 29.74 15.09 0.83
N SER A 81 30.29 14.81 2.01
CA SER A 81 31.71 14.55 2.17
C SER A 81 32.12 13.19 1.60
N ALA A 82 31.27 12.18 1.74
CA ALA A 82 31.50 10.84 1.18
C ALA A 82 31.27 10.81 -0.35
N HIS A 83 30.35 11.62 -0.86
CA HIS A 83 29.95 11.65 -2.28
C HIS A 83 30.05 13.07 -2.86
N PRO A 84 31.25 13.65 -3.01
CA PRO A 84 31.45 15.03 -3.48
C PRO A 84 30.91 15.17 -4.91
N GLY A 85 29.98 16.12 -5.11
CA GLY A 85 29.42 16.42 -6.43
C GLY A 85 28.20 15.59 -6.84
N LEU A 86 27.88 14.51 -6.12
CA LEU A 86 26.69 13.70 -6.39
C LEU A 86 25.40 14.51 -6.27
N LYS A 87 24.54 14.35 -7.26
CA LYS A 87 23.18 14.91 -7.28
C LYS A 87 22.17 13.75 -7.26
N VAL A 88 21.08 13.93 -6.53
CA VAL A 88 19.93 13.02 -6.59
C VAL A 88 18.72 13.81 -7.04
N ASN A 89 18.16 13.45 -8.19
CA ASN A 89 16.98 14.04 -8.76
C ASN A 89 15.76 13.23 -8.37
N PHE A 90 14.87 13.82 -7.60
CA PHE A 90 13.63 13.17 -7.17
C PHE A 90 12.49 13.52 -8.11
N ARG A 91 11.82 12.49 -8.66
CA ARG A 91 10.59 12.64 -9.43
C ARG A 91 9.45 11.95 -8.69
N ILE A 92 8.42 12.71 -8.41
CA ILE A 92 7.24 12.23 -7.70
C ILE A 92 6.07 12.22 -8.67
N TYR A 93 5.38 11.10 -8.73
CA TYR A 93 4.19 10.88 -9.55
C TYR A 93 3.04 10.44 -8.65
N GLU A 94 1.81 10.44 -9.16
CA GLU A 94 0.70 9.74 -8.53
C GLU A 94 0.96 8.23 -8.53
N TYR A 95 0.37 7.52 -7.58
CA TYR A 95 0.63 6.10 -7.29
C TYR A 95 0.54 5.21 -8.54
N GLU A 96 -0.61 5.20 -9.21
CA GLU A 96 -0.81 4.42 -10.44
C GLU A 96 0.13 4.87 -11.56
N GLN A 97 0.19 6.19 -11.79
CA GLN A 97 1.00 6.78 -12.84
C GLN A 97 2.48 6.40 -12.71
N MET A 98 3.01 6.36 -11.47
CA MET A 98 4.41 6.01 -11.23
C MET A 98 4.70 4.58 -11.67
N HIS A 99 3.89 3.62 -11.22
CA HIS A 99 4.12 2.20 -11.50
C HIS A 99 3.91 1.88 -12.99
N ASP A 100 2.87 2.44 -13.63
CA ASP A 100 2.62 2.29 -15.07
C ASP A 100 3.76 2.87 -15.92
N LYS A 101 4.24 4.05 -15.52
CA LYS A 101 5.36 4.71 -16.20
C LYS A 101 6.67 3.93 -16.02
N LEU A 102 6.92 3.40 -14.83
CA LEU A 102 8.08 2.57 -14.53
C LEU A 102 8.03 1.30 -15.38
N LEU A 103 6.91 0.58 -15.38
CA LEU A 103 6.74 -0.63 -16.18
C LEU A 103 6.97 -0.34 -17.67
N SER A 104 6.39 0.74 -18.18
CA SER A 104 6.54 1.14 -19.59
C SER A 104 7.99 1.45 -19.94
N ALA A 105 8.73 2.14 -19.07
CA ALA A 105 10.15 2.47 -19.31
C ALA A 105 11.04 1.23 -19.25
N LEU A 106 10.77 0.31 -18.33
CA LEU A 106 11.51 -0.94 -18.20
C LEU A 106 11.27 -1.86 -19.42
N VAL A 107 10.03 -1.99 -19.88
CA VAL A 107 9.69 -2.74 -21.11
C VAL A 107 10.31 -2.10 -22.35
N ALA A 108 10.36 -0.77 -22.43
CA ALA A 108 10.99 -0.05 -23.54
C ALA A 108 12.53 -0.14 -23.53
N GLY A 109 13.15 -0.63 -22.46
CA GLY A 109 14.59 -0.71 -22.31
C GLY A 109 15.29 0.64 -22.15
N GLN A 110 14.56 1.72 -21.88
CA GLN A 110 15.09 3.07 -21.71
C GLN A 110 14.17 3.99 -20.91
N GLY A 111 14.78 4.94 -20.18
CA GLY A 111 14.05 6.01 -19.49
C GLY A 111 13.55 5.64 -18.10
N ALA A 112 13.93 4.48 -17.57
CA ALA A 112 13.75 4.16 -16.16
C ALA A 112 14.72 4.94 -15.27
N PRO A 113 14.41 5.17 -13.98
CA PRO A 113 15.32 5.80 -13.02
C PRO A 113 16.43 4.83 -12.59
N ASP A 114 17.41 5.33 -11.82
CA ASP A 114 18.36 4.46 -11.12
C ASP A 114 17.69 3.72 -9.97
N ILE A 115 16.85 4.43 -9.18
CA ILE A 115 16.11 3.89 -8.04
C ILE A 115 14.62 4.16 -8.22
N ALA A 116 13.81 3.14 -7.98
CA ALA A 116 12.35 3.27 -7.93
C ALA A 116 11.79 2.76 -6.61
N ASP A 117 10.86 3.51 -6.01
CA ASP A 117 9.98 3.01 -4.96
C ASP A 117 8.90 2.11 -5.61
N VAL A 118 8.93 0.81 -5.30
CA VAL A 118 7.96 -0.16 -5.80
C VAL A 118 7.08 -0.64 -4.65
N GLU A 119 5.79 -0.36 -4.73
CA GLU A 119 4.84 -0.80 -3.71
C GLU A 119 4.64 -2.33 -3.79
N ILE A 120 4.45 -2.96 -2.64
CA ILE A 120 4.43 -4.42 -2.43
C ILE A 120 3.47 -5.15 -3.38
N SER A 121 2.25 -4.63 -3.59
CA SER A 121 1.25 -5.26 -4.45
C SER A 121 1.51 -5.03 -5.95
N ARG A 122 2.40 -4.07 -6.28
CA ARG A 122 2.76 -3.73 -7.68
C ARG A 122 3.99 -4.47 -8.17
N PHE A 123 4.83 -5.00 -7.26
CA PHE A 123 6.05 -5.71 -7.66
C PHE A 123 5.75 -6.91 -8.57
N GLY A 124 4.65 -7.63 -8.35
CA GLY A 124 4.21 -8.74 -9.19
C GLY A 124 4.09 -8.40 -10.68
N ALA A 125 3.71 -7.17 -11.03
CA ALA A 125 3.61 -6.75 -12.43
C ALA A 125 4.94 -6.82 -13.20
N PHE A 126 6.07 -6.67 -12.50
CA PHE A 126 7.42 -6.71 -13.07
C PHE A 126 8.00 -8.13 -13.15
N LEU A 127 7.27 -9.14 -12.65
CA LEU A 127 7.66 -10.54 -12.72
C LEU A 127 7.15 -11.24 -14.00
N LYS A 128 6.41 -10.52 -14.85
CA LYS A 128 5.91 -11.04 -16.14
C LYS A 128 7.02 -11.04 -17.18
N GLY A 129 7.30 -12.20 -17.79
CA GLY A 129 8.31 -12.36 -18.84
C GLY A 129 9.58 -13.08 -18.39
N ASP A 130 10.53 -13.23 -19.30
CA ASP A 130 11.73 -14.05 -19.11
C ASP A 130 12.81 -13.41 -18.21
N ARG A 131 12.64 -12.15 -17.82
CA ARG A 131 13.65 -11.39 -17.08
C ARG A 131 13.02 -10.37 -16.16
N ILE A 132 13.50 -10.32 -14.92
CA ILE A 132 13.12 -9.30 -13.95
C ILE A 132 13.95 -8.04 -14.20
N PRO A 133 13.32 -6.86 -14.42
CA PRO A 133 14.03 -5.68 -14.89
C PRO A 133 14.65 -4.85 -13.75
N PHE A 134 15.07 -5.52 -12.68
CA PHE A 134 15.76 -4.92 -11.52
C PHE A 134 17.07 -5.66 -11.24
N GLU A 135 18.04 -4.93 -10.68
CA GLU A 135 19.30 -5.49 -10.21
C GLU A 135 19.08 -6.45 -9.04
N PRO A 136 19.72 -7.64 -9.04
CA PRO A 136 19.71 -8.53 -7.89
C PRO A 136 20.49 -7.92 -6.72
N LEU A 137 19.93 -8.00 -5.52
CA LEU A 137 20.46 -7.38 -4.32
C LEU A 137 20.98 -8.36 -3.27
N SER A 138 20.76 -9.67 -3.42
CA SER A 138 21.11 -10.68 -2.42
C SER A 138 22.58 -10.63 -2.02
N ASP A 139 23.49 -10.58 -2.99
CA ASP A 139 24.94 -10.49 -2.72
C ASP A 139 25.32 -9.13 -2.10
N ARG A 140 24.61 -8.05 -2.47
CA ARG A 140 24.86 -6.71 -1.94
C ARG A 140 24.42 -6.57 -0.48
N ILE A 141 23.32 -7.23 -0.11
CA ILE A 141 22.80 -7.26 1.27
C ILE A 141 23.74 -8.06 2.17
N GLY A 142 24.19 -9.22 1.70
CA GLY A 142 25.08 -10.10 2.44
C GLY A 142 24.56 -10.41 3.85
N ASP A 143 25.44 -10.32 4.86
CA ASP A 143 25.11 -10.63 6.24
C ASP A 143 24.08 -9.67 6.89
N GLU A 144 23.87 -8.47 6.32
CA GLU A 144 22.87 -7.52 6.82
C GLU A 144 21.45 -8.07 6.79
N ILE A 145 21.19 -9.10 6.00
CA ILE A 145 19.89 -9.78 5.97
C ILE A 145 19.47 -10.34 7.34
N ASN A 146 20.43 -10.64 8.21
CA ASN A 146 20.16 -11.14 9.55
C ASN A 146 19.67 -10.02 10.51
N ASN A 147 19.84 -8.77 10.12
CA ASN A 147 19.40 -7.58 10.84
C ASN A 147 18.00 -7.12 10.40
N LEU A 148 17.31 -7.86 9.54
CA LEU A 148 16.04 -7.47 8.94
C LEU A 148 14.88 -8.34 9.44
N TYR A 149 13.72 -7.72 9.62
CA TYR A 149 12.45 -8.44 9.60
C TYR A 149 12.10 -8.77 8.14
N LYS A 150 12.55 -9.96 7.69
CA LYS A 150 12.53 -10.33 6.25
C LYS A 150 11.14 -10.22 5.63
N ALA A 151 10.11 -10.65 6.35
CA ALA A 151 8.72 -10.59 5.88
C ALA A 151 8.26 -9.16 5.51
N ALA A 152 8.92 -8.12 6.03
CA ALA A 152 8.65 -6.73 5.70
C ALA A 152 9.73 -6.10 4.81
N ALA A 153 11.00 -6.56 4.93
CA ALA A 153 12.14 -5.90 4.30
C ALA A 153 12.51 -6.47 2.93
N THR A 154 12.40 -7.79 2.74
CA THR A 154 12.94 -8.47 1.56
C THR A 154 11.95 -9.42 0.89
N ASP A 155 11.21 -10.23 1.64
CA ASP A 155 10.32 -11.24 1.06
C ASP A 155 9.35 -10.68 0.02
N PRO A 156 8.75 -9.48 0.25
CA PRO A 156 7.82 -8.90 -0.73
C PRO A 156 8.44 -8.53 -2.08
N TRP A 157 9.74 -8.32 -2.12
CA TRP A 157 10.50 -8.00 -3.35
C TRP A 157 11.47 -9.10 -3.72
N SER A 158 11.12 -10.35 -3.36
CA SER A 158 11.89 -11.54 -3.69
C SER A 158 11.12 -12.40 -4.69
N TRP A 159 11.84 -13.03 -5.60
CA TRP A 159 11.31 -13.97 -6.55
C TRP A 159 12.35 -15.04 -6.90
N GLU A 160 11.95 -16.32 -6.94
CA GLU A 160 12.82 -17.45 -7.24
C GLU A 160 14.12 -17.49 -6.42
N GLY A 161 14.05 -17.04 -5.16
CA GLY A 161 15.16 -17.05 -4.21
C GLY A 161 16.11 -15.84 -4.31
N GLU A 162 15.84 -14.89 -5.20
CA GLU A 162 16.63 -13.66 -5.36
C GLU A 162 15.85 -12.44 -4.84
N ILE A 163 16.57 -11.46 -4.28
CA ILE A 163 16.00 -10.22 -3.72
C ILE A 163 16.26 -9.09 -4.71
N TYR A 164 15.22 -8.28 -5.02
CA TYR A 164 15.27 -7.17 -5.96
C TYR A 164 14.94 -5.80 -5.34
N GLY A 165 14.55 -5.77 -4.06
CA GLY A 165 14.19 -4.53 -3.40
C GLY A 165 14.35 -4.61 -1.89
N ILE A 166 14.53 -3.45 -1.25
CA ILE A 166 14.64 -3.30 0.20
C ILE A 166 13.51 -2.42 0.70
N GLY A 167 12.60 -3.01 1.50
CA GLY A 167 11.58 -2.29 2.23
C GLY A 167 12.11 -1.75 3.57
N ASN A 168 11.85 -0.50 3.84
CA ASN A 168 12.26 0.14 5.10
C ASN A 168 11.16 0.16 6.17
N GLU A 169 9.95 -0.25 5.82
CA GLU A 169 8.75 -0.15 6.67
C GLU A 169 8.41 -1.49 7.30
N LEU A 170 8.19 -1.49 8.62
CA LEU A 170 7.57 -2.62 9.29
C LEU A 170 6.04 -2.44 9.21
N ASN A 171 5.41 -3.18 8.30
CA ASN A 171 3.97 -3.05 8.02
C ASN A 171 3.10 -3.96 8.89
N THR A 172 3.51 -4.14 10.13
CA THR A 172 2.88 -4.96 11.16
C THR A 172 1.54 -4.37 11.57
N CYS A 173 0.45 -5.05 11.29
CA CYS A 173 -0.89 -4.61 11.64
C CYS A 173 -1.19 -4.81 13.12
N THR A 174 -1.93 -3.88 13.70
CA THR A 174 -2.37 -3.91 15.09
C THR A 174 -3.85 -3.58 15.21
N PHE A 175 -4.46 -4.01 16.31
CA PHE A 175 -5.81 -3.68 16.68
C PHE A 175 -5.81 -2.38 17.50
N VAL A 176 -6.66 -1.43 17.12
CA VAL A 176 -6.75 -0.08 17.69
C VAL A 176 -8.18 0.19 18.12
N TYR A 177 -8.38 0.65 19.35
CA TYR A 177 -9.73 0.92 19.86
C TYR A 177 -9.78 2.10 20.85
N ARG A 178 -10.97 2.64 21.06
CA ARG A 178 -11.28 3.71 22.02
C ARG A 178 -11.24 3.18 23.44
N LYS A 179 -10.12 3.42 24.11
CA LYS A 179 -9.88 3.00 25.50
C LYS A 179 -10.87 3.64 26.47
N ASP A 180 -11.17 4.92 26.27
CA ASP A 180 -12.13 5.65 27.10
C ASP A 180 -13.53 5.03 27.02
N VAL A 181 -14.02 4.71 25.82
CA VAL A 181 -15.34 4.07 25.63
C VAL A 181 -15.39 2.69 26.29
N MET A 182 -14.30 1.90 26.20
CA MET A 182 -14.24 0.59 26.88
C MET A 182 -14.29 0.76 28.39
N ASN A 183 -13.53 1.70 28.95
CA ASN A 183 -13.51 2.00 30.38
C ASN A 183 -14.89 2.47 30.89
N ASP A 184 -15.54 3.40 30.18
CA ASP A 184 -16.86 3.92 30.53
C ASP A 184 -17.95 2.86 30.51
N ALA A 185 -17.80 1.88 29.59
CA ALA A 185 -18.68 0.72 29.52
C ALA A 185 -18.32 -0.41 30.50
N GLY A 186 -17.23 -0.26 31.30
CA GLY A 186 -16.75 -1.31 32.22
C GLY A 186 -16.33 -2.58 31.47
N ILE A 187 -15.74 -2.42 30.29
CA ILE A 187 -15.23 -3.53 29.48
C ILE A 187 -13.74 -3.73 29.80
N ARG A 188 -13.38 -4.96 30.13
CA ARG A 188 -11.99 -5.33 30.39
C ARG A 188 -11.18 -5.30 29.09
N THR A 189 -9.98 -4.76 29.12
CA THR A 189 -8.98 -4.73 28.04
C THR A 189 -7.58 -4.95 28.63
N PRO A 190 -6.58 -5.39 27.86
CA PRO A 190 -6.65 -5.72 26.42
C PRO A 190 -7.56 -6.93 26.15
N PHE A 191 -8.05 -7.04 24.90
CA PHE A 191 -8.83 -8.19 24.46
C PHE A 191 -7.90 -9.37 24.14
N GLU A 192 -8.26 -10.57 24.63
CA GLU A 192 -7.51 -11.79 24.37
C GLU A 192 -8.04 -12.52 23.12
N THR A 193 -9.36 -12.42 22.86
CA THR A 193 -10.01 -13.12 21.75
C THR A 193 -10.96 -12.22 20.96
N TRP A 194 -11.24 -12.62 19.72
CA TRP A 194 -12.27 -11.96 18.89
C TRP A 194 -13.68 -12.10 19.49
N ASP A 195 -13.96 -13.17 20.22
CA ASP A 195 -15.26 -13.31 20.94
C ASP A 195 -15.44 -12.21 21.99
N GLU A 196 -14.39 -11.86 22.73
CA GLU A 196 -14.42 -10.73 23.67
C GLU A 196 -14.66 -9.40 22.95
N VAL A 197 -14.05 -9.22 21.76
CA VAL A 197 -14.25 -8.05 20.90
C VAL A 197 -15.69 -7.97 20.43
N ILE A 198 -16.28 -9.09 19.97
CA ILE A 198 -17.68 -9.17 19.55
C ILE A 198 -18.61 -8.84 20.72
N ALA A 199 -18.37 -9.41 21.90
CA ALA A 199 -19.15 -9.15 23.10
C ALA A 199 -19.09 -7.66 23.49
N ALA A 200 -17.91 -7.06 23.44
CA ALA A 200 -17.71 -5.62 23.65
C ALA A 200 -18.47 -4.78 22.60
N GLY A 201 -18.33 -5.14 21.33
CA GLY A 201 -18.99 -4.47 20.21
C GLY A 201 -20.51 -4.44 20.37
N LYS A 202 -21.12 -5.54 20.76
CA LYS A 202 -22.58 -5.64 21.05
C LYS A 202 -23.04 -4.72 22.18
N ARG A 203 -22.14 -4.41 23.14
CA ARG A 203 -22.46 -3.51 24.26
C ARG A 203 -22.34 -2.03 23.90
N ILE A 204 -21.38 -1.67 23.04
CA ILE A 204 -21.06 -0.26 22.74
C ILE A 204 -21.65 0.24 21.43
N SER A 205 -21.98 -0.65 20.46
CA SER A 205 -22.59 -0.26 19.19
C SER A 205 -24.05 0.14 19.41
N LYS A 206 -24.32 1.46 19.39
CA LYS A 206 -25.65 2.02 19.63
C LYS A 206 -25.98 3.11 18.62
N GLY A 207 -27.17 3.05 18.03
CA GLY A 207 -27.58 4.01 17.02
C GLY A 207 -26.64 3.95 15.81
N ASP A 208 -26.11 5.11 15.43
CA ASP A 208 -25.17 5.23 14.31
C ASP A 208 -23.72 4.88 14.68
N ALA A 209 -23.40 4.76 15.98
CA ALA A 209 -22.07 4.34 16.41
C ALA A 209 -21.92 2.82 16.33
N LYS A 210 -20.86 2.39 15.66
CA LYS A 210 -20.46 0.99 15.51
C LYS A 210 -19.03 0.80 16.02
N MET A 211 -18.68 -0.43 16.35
CA MET A 211 -17.31 -0.74 16.71
C MET A 211 -16.38 -0.57 15.51
N PHE A 212 -16.74 -1.10 14.34
CA PHE A 212 -15.87 -1.12 13.16
C PHE A 212 -16.44 -0.40 11.95
N ALA A 213 -15.55 0.06 11.06
CA ALA A 213 -15.77 0.39 9.67
C ALA A 213 -15.19 -0.73 8.81
N ILE A 214 -16.00 -1.40 8.00
CA ILE A 214 -15.56 -2.48 7.10
C ILE A 214 -15.80 -2.05 5.65
N HIS A 215 -14.81 -2.24 4.79
CA HIS A 215 -14.92 -1.89 3.38
C HIS A 215 -15.63 -2.97 2.59
N ASP A 216 -16.56 -2.56 1.72
CA ASP A 216 -17.26 -3.46 0.78
C ASP A 216 -16.72 -3.42 -0.65
N ILE A 217 -15.77 -2.49 -0.92
CA ILE A 217 -15.11 -2.33 -2.22
C ILE A 217 -13.58 -2.36 -2.11
N SER A 218 -13.04 -2.91 -1.02
CA SER A 218 -11.61 -3.10 -0.82
C SER A 218 -11.33 -4.44 -0.15
N PHE A 219 -10.25 -5.10 -0.54
CA PHE A 219 -9.89 -6.41 0.01
C PHE A 219 -9.14 -6.33 1.36
N GLY A 220 -8.69 -5.15 1.80
CA GLY A 220 -7.72 -4.99 2.87
C GLY A 220 -8.18 -5.52 4.23
N ASP A 221 -9.43 -5.26 4.63
CA ASP A 221 -9.94 -5.74 5.92
C ASP A 221 -9.92 -7.28 5.99
N TRP A 222 -10.46 -7.93 4.96
CA TRP A 222 -10.41 -9.38 4.85
C TRP A 222 -8.97 -9.91 4.77
N TYR A 223 -8.12 -9.27 3.95
CA TYR A 223 -6.74 -9.74 3.74
C TYR A 223 -5.92 -9.73 5.03
N MET A 224 -6.04 -8.68 5.84
CA MET A 224 -5.37 -8.60 7.14
C MET A 224 -5.87 -9.69 8.11
N LEU A 225 -7.18 -9.92 8.15
CA LEU A 225 -7.75 -10.98 8.99
C LEU A 225 -7.40 -12.38 8.48
N SER A 226 -7.40 -12.59 7.17
CA SER A 226 -7.00 -13.85 6.54
C SER A 226 -5.55 -14.22 6.88
N GLN A 227 -4.63 -13.25 6.85
CA GLN A 227 -3.25 -13.47 7.28
C GLN A 227 -3.14 -13.77 8.78
N SER A 228 -3.89 -13.07 9.64
CA SER A 228 -3.97 -13.38 11.06
C SER A 228 -4.52 -14.80 11.30
N ALA A 229 -5.47 -15.23 10.48
CA ALA A 229 -5.98 -16.61 10.48
C ALA A 229 -4.97 -17.65 9.96
N GLY A 230 -3.87 -17.23 9.35
CA GLY A 230 -2.82 -18.12 8.82
C GLY A 230 -2.99 -18.49 7.35
N ALA A 231 -3.80 -17.74 6.60
CA ALA A 231 -3.97 -17.89 5.15
C ALA A 231 -3.23 -16.78 4.37
N THR A 232 -3.08 -16.98 3.07
CA THR A 232 -2.46 -16.02 2.14
C THR A 232 -3.24 -15.99 0.83
N LEU A 233 -3.08 -14.91 0.05
CA LEU A 233 -3.69 -14.82 -1.29
C LEU A 233 -2.99 -15.75 -2.29
N PHE A 234 -1.67 -15.84 -2.19
CA PHE A 234 -0.83 -16.72 -3.00
C PHE A 234 0.07 -17.56 -2.10
N ASP A 235 0.38 -18.78 -2.51
CA ASP A 235 1.39 -19.62 -1.88
C ASP A 235 2.83 -19.15 -2.24
N GLU A 236 3.83 -19.82 -1.68
CA GLU A 236 5.25 -19.51 -1.92
C GLU A 236 5.67 -19.69 -3.40
N GLN A 237 4.90 -20.42 -4.18
CA GLN A 237 5.11 -20.64 -5.61
C GLN A 237 4.32 -19.66 -6.49
N GLY A 238 3.59 -18.71 -5.88
CA GLY A 238 2.77 -17.72 -6.59
C GLY A 238 1.44 -18.26 -7.12
N ASN A 239 0.99 -19.44 -6.69
CA ASN A 239 -0.32 -19.98 -7.03
C ASN A 239 -1.39 -19.43 -6.09
N TYR A 240 -2.63 -19.32 -6.60
CA TYR A 240 -3.77 -18.88 -5.80
C TYR A 240 -4.07 -19.83 -4.63
N SER A 241 -4.20 -19.30 -3.41
CA SER A 241 -4.44 -20.05 -2.18
C SER A 241 -5.55 -19.45 -1.29
N ALA A 242 -6.23 -18.41 -1.75
CA ALA A 242 -7.22 -17.69 -0.93
C ALA A 242 -8.56 -18.41 -0.75
N ASP A 243 -8.78 -19.57 -1.32
CA ASP A 243 -9.91 -20.47 -1.03
C ASP A 243 -9.59 -21.48 0.10
N ASP A 244 -8.46 -21.30 0.80
CA ASP A 244 -8.16 -22.01 2.05
C ASP A 244 -9.28 -21.77 3.08
N PRO A 245 -9.68 -22.81 3.87
CA PRO A 245 -10.74 -22.68 4.88
C PRO A 245 -10.54 -21.51 5.86
N LYS A 246 -9.31 -21.18 6.24
CA LYS A 246 -9.02 -20.05 7.14
C LYS A 246 -9.28 -18.71 6.47
N SER A 247 -9.02 -18.62 5.17
CA SER A 247 -9.30 -17.43 4.36
C SER A 247 -10.80 -17.21 4.21
N VAL A 248 -11.54 -18.31 4.01
CA VAL A 248 -13.02 -18.31 3.99
C VAL A 248 -13.59 -17.90 5.35
N GLU A 249 -13.06 -18.46 6.44
CA GLU A 249 -13.44 -18.08 7.82
C GLU A 249 -13.24 -16.58 8.05
N ALA A 250 -12.11 -16.02 7.61
CA ALA A 250 -11.84 -14.58 7.73
C ALA A 250 -12.82 -13.72 6.89
N MET A 251 -13.22 -14.18 5.70
CA MET A 251 -14.21 -13.48 4.87
C MET A 251 -15.59 -13.52 5.52
N GLN A 252 -15.99 -14.68 6.01
CA GLN A 252 -17.25 -14.85 6.73
C GLN A 252 -17.27 -14.02 8.00
N PHE A 253 -16.17 -13.96 8.74
CA PHE A 253 -16.04 -13.13 9.93
C PHE A 253 -16.25 -11.64 9.62
N ASN A 254 -15.65 -11.13 8.54
CA ASN A 254 -15.88 -9.74 8.10
C ASN A 254 -17.36 -9.47 7.79
N HIS A 255 -18.01 -10.38 7.07
CA HIS A 255 -19.43 -10.30 6.76
C HIS A 255 -20.28 -10.30 8.05
N ASP A 256 -19.99 -11.22 8.98
CA ASP A 256 -20.77 -11.40 10.20
C ASP A 256 -20.64 -10.23 11.18
N LEU A 257 -19.51 -9.52 11.20
CA LEU A 257 -19.37 -8.27 11.96
C LEU A 257 -20.45 -7.25 11.56
N VAL A 258 -20.83 -7.21 10.27
CA VAL A 258 -21.83 -6.30 9.73
C VAL A 258 -23.25 -6.86 9.92
N TYR A 259 -23.49 -8.07 9.46
CA TYR A 259 -24.85 -8.59 9.25
C TYR A 259 -25.37 -9.43 10.41
N GLU A 260 -24.54 -10.29 11.03
CA GLU A 260 -24.96 -11.12 12.13
C GLU A 260 -24.79 -10.41 13.48
N HIS A 261 -23.59 -9.87 13.73
CA HIS A 261 -23.28 -9.24 15.00
C HIS A 261 -23.73 -7.77 15.08
N ASN A 262 -23.91 -7.13 13.93
CA ASN A 262 -24.34 -5.74 13.79
C ASN A 262 -23.47 -4.75 14.60
N ILE A 263 -22.16 -5.06 14.68
CA ILE A 263 -21.16 -4.23 15.38
C ILE A 263 -20.27 -3.46 14.42
N ALA A 264 -20.39 -3.69 13.13
CA ALA A 264 -19.71 -2.95 12.09
C ALA A 264 -20.69 -2.22 11.18
N GLY A 265 -20.22 -1.16 10.53
CA GLY A 265 -20.90 -0.47 9.43
C GLY A 265 -20.01 -0.45 8.20
N ILE A 266 -20.62 -0.28 7.03
CA ILE A 266 -19.84 -0.13 5.80
C ILE A 266 -19.04 1.16 5.86
N ALA A 267 -17.74 1.06 5.62
CA ALA A 267 -16.82 2.17 5.60
C ALA A 267 -17.15 3.14 4.46
N PRO A 268 -17.14 4.46 4.69
CA PRO A 268 -17.18 5.41 3.58
C PRO A 268 -15.95 5.21 2.67
N ALA A 269 -16.19 4.84 1.43
CA ALA A 269 -15.19 4.68 0.39
C ALA A 269 -15.68 5.36 -0.90
N VAL A 270 -14.77 5.78 -1.77
CA VAL A 270 -15.08 6.44 -3.04
C VAL A 270 -14.57 5.65 -4.24
N ALA A 271 -13.51 4.87 -4.05
CA ALA A 271 -12.93 3.99 -5.06
C ALA A 271 -12.23 2.81 -4.35
N SER A 272 -11.94 1.75 -5.07
CA SER A 272 -11.31 0.54 -4.53
C SER A 272 -9.86 0.75 -4.08
N ASP A 273 -9.20 1.78 -4.59
CA ASP A 273 -7.83 2.19 -4.31
C ASP A 273 -7.72 3.37 -3.32
N ASP A 274 -8.81 4.08 -3.04
CA ASP A 274 -8.90 5.13 -2.01
C ASP A 274 -9.58 4.58 -0.75
N TRP A 275 -8.84 3.83 0.04
CA TRP A 275 -9.35 3.13 1.22
C TRP A 275 -9.72 4.05 2.37
N TYR A 276 -9.04 5.18 2.49
CA TYR A 276 -9.20 6.09 3.62
C TYR A 276 -9.46 7.54 3.17
N PRO A 277 -10.56 7.77 2.40
CA PRO A 277 -10.90 9.11 1.94
C PRO A 277 -11.27 10.03 3.12
N PRO A 278 -11.35 11.35 2.90
CA PRO A 278 -11.72 12.30 3.95
C PRO A 278 -13.00 11.94 4.72
N GLN A 279 -13.97 11.30 4.05
CA GLN A 279 -15.23 10.84 4.65
C GLN A 279 -15.03 9.71 5.67
N TYR A 280 -14.07 8.81 5.43
CA TYR A 280 -13.67 7.77 6.38
C TYR A 280 -13.19 8.40 7.69
N TRP A 281 -12.22 9.29 7.60
CA TRP A 281 -11.68 10.00 8.77
C TRP A 281 -12.72 10.88 9.47
N ALA A 282 -13.62 11.52 8.72
CA ALA A 282 -14.71 12.30 9.28
C ALA A 282 -15.66 11.44 10.10
N ALA A 283 -15.91 10.20 9.72
CA ALA A 283 -16.72 9.26 10.47
C ALA A 283 -16.06 8.87 11.81
N PHE A 284 -14.74 8.62 11.84
CA PHE A 284 -13.99 8.42 13.08
C PHE A 284 -13.98 9.67 13.97
N LYS A 285 -13.76 10.85 13.39
CA LYS A 285 -13.79 12.13 14.07
C LYS A 285 -15.15 12.43 14.73
N ALA A 286 -16.23 11.97 14.11
CA ALA A 286 -17.60 12.04 14.60
C ALA A 286 -17.97 10.88 15.54
N GLU A 287 -17.01 10.04 15.95
CA GLU A 287 -17.19 8.90 16.85
C GLU A 287 -18.21 7.85 16.36
N ARG A 288 -18.40 7.77 15.03
CA ARG A 288 -19.25 6.74 14.43
C ARG A 288 -18.57 5.35 14.42
N PHE A 289 -17.25 5.31 14.46
CA PHE A 289 -16.45 4.09 14.56
C PHE A 289 -15.49 4.18 15.74
N LEU A 290 -15.43 3.12 16.54
CA LEU A 290 -14.78 3.09 17.84
C LEU A 290 -13.55 2.19 17.89
N ALA A 291 -13.31 1.42 16.85
CA ALA A 291 -12.14 0.56 16.67
C ALA A 291 -11.80 0.43 15.19
N THR A 292 -10.57 0.03 14.91
CA THR A 292 -10.05 -0.28 13.59
C THR A 292 -8.84 -1.20 13.75
N TRP A 293 -8.33 -1.72 12.65
CA TRP A 293 -7.03 -2.38 12.59
C TRP A 293 -6.25 -1.90 11.39
N GLY A 294 -4.95 -2.04 11.44
CA GLY A 294 -4.11 -1.64 10.32
C GLY A 294 -2.64 -1.49 10.68
N PRO A 295 -1.83 -1.20 9.67
CA PRO A 295 -0.39 -0.99 9.80
C PRO A 295 -0.03 0.40 10.36
N PRO A 296 1.26 0.65 10.64
CA PRO A 296 1.72 1.94 11.22
C PRO A 296 1.27 3.18 10.46
N TRP A 297 1.25 3.13 9.12
CA TRP A 297 0.82 4.28 8.31
C TRP A 297 -0.68 4.59 8.49
N HIS A 298 -1.54 3.57 8.73
CA HIS A 298 -2.95 3.78 9.07
C HIS A 298 -3.09 4.46 10.45
N LEU A 299 -2.28 4.05 11.44
CA LEU A 299 -2.23 4.71 12.75
C LEU A 299 -1.78 6.17 12.62
N GLY A 300 -0.82 6.43 11.74
CA GLY A 300 -0.39 7.78 11.38
C GLY A 300 -1.54 8.62 10.79
N GLY A 301 -2.30 8.03 9.87
CA GLY A 301 -3.51 8.62 9.29
C GLY A 301 -4.57 8.95 10.35
N LEU A 302 -4.83 8.04 11.27
CA LEU A 302 -5.75 8.27 12.39
C LEU A 302 -5.31 9.47 13.25
N LYS A 303 -4.02 9.53 13.62
CA LYS A 303 -3.47 10.66 14.37
C LYS A 303 -3.61 11.99 13.62
N GLN A 304 -3.28 11.99 12.35
CA GLN A 304 -3.29 13.20 11.52
C GLN A 304 -4.71 13.74 11.30
N ASN A 305 -5.65 12.85 10.99
CA ASN A 305 -6.99 13.21 10.58
C ASN A 305 -8.01 13.28 11.74
N VAL A 306 -7.72 12.65 12.89
CA VAL A 306 -8.62 12.61 14.07
C VAL A 306 -7.96 13.17 15.33
N PRO A 307 -7.32 14.36 15.28
CA PRO A 307 -6.56 14.91 16.41
C PRO A 307 -7.41 15.22 17.64
N ASN A 308 -8.71 15.43 17.49
CA ASN A 308 -9.67 15.69 18.58
C ASN A 308 -9.85 14.50 19.53
N LEU A 309 -9.43 13.30 19.16
CA LEU A 309 -9.49 12.10 19.96
C LEU A 309 -8.11 11.65 20.49
N ALA A 310 -7.12 12.56 20.50
CA ALA A 310 -5.81 12.29 21.08
C ALA A 310 -5.92 11.82 22.55
N GLY A 311 -5.15 10.79 22.90
CA GLY A 311 -5.13 10.19 24.24
C GLY A 311 -6.32 9.30 24.56
N LYS A 312 -7.27 9.11 23.64
CA LYS A 312 -8.45 8.26 23.82
C LYS A 312 -8.32 6.87 23.17
N TRP A 313 -7.38 6.70 22.26
CA TRP A 313 -7.09 5.45 21.56
C TRP A 313 -6.04 4.61 22.30
N THR A 314 -6.08 3.32 22.11
CA THR A 314 -5.02 2.39 22.52
C THR A 314 -4.75 1.38 21.42
N VAL A 315 -3.60 0.71 21.49
CA VAL A 315 -3.10 -0.24 20.50
C VAL A 315 -2.75 -1.55 21.19
N GLN A 316 -3.09 -2.66 20.57
CA GLN A 316 -2.69 -3.99 20.99
C GLN A 316 -2.44 -4.90 19.78
N PRO A 317 -1.79 -6.07 19.94
CA PRO A 317 -1.79 -7.13 18.95
C PRO A 317 -3.21 -7.56 18.56
N PHE A 318 -3.37 -8.24 17.42
CA PHE A 318 -4.65 -8.85 17.07
C PHE A 318 -5.06 -9.88 18.12
N PRO A 319 -6.36 -9.92 18.50
CA PRO A 319 -6.90 -10.95 19.37
C PRO A 319 -6.83 -12.33 18.70
N ALA A 320 -6.70 -13.40 19.51
CA ALA A 320 -6.78 -14.78 19.04
C ALA A 320 -8.21 -15.20 18.71
N GLY A 321 -8.38 -16.42 18.15
CA GLY A 321 -9.69 -17.04 17.92
C GLY A 321 -10.23 -16.84 16.52
N LEU A 322 -9.38 -16.51 15.54
CA LEU A 322 -9.65 -16.58 14.11
C LEU A 322 -8.52 -17.42 13.50
N GLY A 323 -8.84 -18.58 12.93
CA GLY A 323 -7.86 -19.51 12.38
C GLY A 323 -6.72 -19.83 13.36
N ASP A 324 -5.46 -19.60 12.94
CA ASP A 324 -4.25 -19.80 13.76
C ASP A 324 -4.10 -18.74 14.86
N GLY A 325 -4.83 -17.64 14.79
CA GLY A 325 -4.79 -16.57 15.81
C GLY A 325 -3.46 -15.85 15.86
N ARG A 326 -2.81 -15.57 14.71
CA ARG A 326 -1.55 -14.80 14.66
C ARG A 326 -1.79 -13.38 15.17
N PRO A 327 -0.84 -12.81 15.93
CA PRO A 327 -1.03 -11.52 16.60
C PRO A 327 -0.96 -10.32 15.63
N THR A 328 -0.76 -10.56 14.35
CA THR A 328 -0.54 -9.51 13.34
C THR A 328 -0.82 -9.99 11.92
N ALA A 329 -0.76 -9.04 11.00
CA ALA A 329 -0.77 -9.23 9.55
C ALA A 329 0.25 -8.30 8.90
N ASN A 330 0.62 -8.56 7.65
CA ASN A 330 1.49 -7.74 6.81
C ASN A 330 0.65 -7.02 5.75
N PHE A 331 0.61 -5.69 5.77
CA PHE A 331 -0.24 -4.95 4.86
C PHE A 331 0.38 -3.64 4.39
N GLY A 332 0.60 -3.53 3.05
CA GLY A 332 1.30 -2.43 2.42
C GLY A 332 2.81 -2.52 2.58
N GLY A 333 3.50 -1.51 2.15
CA GLY A 333 4.95 -1.40 2.17
C GLY A 333 5.54 -1.06 0.81
N THR A 334 6.73 -0.48 0.84
CA THR A 334 7.42 -0.06 -0.38
C THR A 334 8.87 -0.46 -0.33
N GLY A 335 9.33 -1.14 -1.37
CA GLY A 335 10.73 -1.50 -1.57
C GLY A 335 11.42 -0.53 -2.52
N GLN A 336 12.66 -0.19 -2.20
CA GLN A 336 13.53 0.53 -3.10
C GLN A 336 14.27 -0.48 -3.98
N CYS A 337 14.00 -0.43 -5.28
CA CYS A 337 14.58 -1.29 -6.30
C CYS A 337 15.55 -0.49 -7.16
N ILE A 338 16.67 -1.11 -7.54
CA ILE A 338 17.61 -0.56 -8.54
C ILE A 338 17.19 -1.11 -9.89
N THR A 339 16.97 -0.24 -10.88
CA THR A 339 16.59 -0.73 -12.21
C THR A 339 17.81 -1.28 -12.96
N GLU A 340 17.64 -2.29 -13.80
CA GLU A 340 18.70 -2.83 -14.65
C GLU A 340 19.24 -1.82 -15.67
N GLN A 341 18.54 -0.72 -15.89
CA GLN A 341 18.96 0.38 -16.77
C GLN A 341 19.89 1.36 -16.06
N SER A 342 20.10 1.24 -14.73
CA SER A 342 21.00 2.12 -14.00
C SER A 342 22.46 1.94 -14.43
N ALA A 343 23.07 3.02 -14.85
CA ALA A 343 24.54 3.06 -15.06
C ALA A 343 25.30 3.26 -13.73
N ASN A 344 24.60 3.52 -12.63
CA ASN A 344 25.14 3.90 -11.33
C ASN A 344 24.67 2.95 -10.20
N ALA A 345 24.51 1.65 -10.50
CA ALA A 345 23.93 0.68 -9.56
C ALA A 345 24.65 0.59 -8.22
N ASP A 346 25.99 0.74 -8.19
CA ASP A 346 26.75 0.74 -6.94
C ASP A 346 26.43 1.97 -6.08
N LEU A 347 26.36 3.14 -6.68
CA LEU A 347 26.02 4.38 -6.00
C LEU A 347 24.54 4.39 -5.54
N ALA A 348 23.63 3.84 -6.34
CA ALA A 348 22.25 3.63 -5.97
C ALA A 348 22.14 2.70 -4.75
N TRP A 349 22.92 1.63 -4.72
CA TRP A 349 22.99 0.73 -3.57
C TRP A 349 23.52 1.42 -2.30
N GLU A 350 24.57 2.24 -2.40
CA GLU A 350 25.06 2.99 -1.25
C GLU A 350 23.99 3.91 -0.66
N LEU A 351 23.19 4.55 -1.49
CA LEU A 351 22.07 5.38 -1.03
C LEU A 351 20.98 4.55 -0.35
N ILE A 352 20.57 3.43 -0.96
CA ILE A 352 19.58 2.50 -0.38
C ILE A 352 20.08 1.97 0.97
N LYS A 353 21.33 1.54 1.04
CA LYS A 353 21.97 1.05 2.27
C LYS A 353 21.98 2.11 3.37
N ALA A 354 22.41 3.32 3.06
CA ALA A 354 22.44 4.41 4.02
C ALA A 354 21.05 4.79 4.54
N ALA A 355 20.06 4.71 3.67
CA ALA A 355 18.66 5.04 4.00
C ALA A 355 17.98 3.95 4.85
N ASN A 356 18.15 2.67 4.51
CA ASN A 356 17.29 1.60 4.98
C ASN A 356 18.01 0.56 5.88
N LEU A 357 19.32 0.48 5.79
CA LEU A 357 20.14 -0.54 6.49
C LEU A 357 21.10 0.09 7.51
N THR A 358 20.76 1.27 8.02
CA THR A 358 21.50 1.93 9.13
C THR A 358 20.50 2.45 10.15
N THR A 359 20.89 2.40 11.43
CA THR A 359 20.06 2.96 12.51
C THR A 359 19.81 4.46 12.31
N GLU A 360 20.81 5.23 11.86
CA GLU A 360 20.66 6.67 11.59
C GLU A 360 19.63 6.92 10.48
N GLY A 361 19.74 6.18 9.38
CA GLY A 361 18.84 6.29 8.25
C GLY A 361 17.39 6.02 8.62
N VAL A 362 17.11 4.86 9.18
CA VAL A 362 15.72 4.48 9.50
C VAL A 362 15.12 5.30 10.65
N LEU A 363 15.92 5.79 11.60
CA LEU A 363 15.45 6.72 12.63
C LEU A 363 15.16 8.11 12.06
N GLY A 364 15.90 8.54 11.04
CA GLY A 364 15.61 9.77 10.31
C GLY A 364 14.23 9.71 9.64
N ASP A 365 13.89 8.59 9.04
CA ASP A 365 12.58 8.34 8.47
C ASP A 365 11.47 8.25 9.53
N PHE A 366 11.70 7.50 10.61
CA PHE A 366 10.76 7.43 11.74
C PHE A 366 10.41 8.81 12.32
N GLN A 367 11.40 9.69 12.49
CA GLN A 367 11.19 11.03 13.00
C GLN A 367 10.26 11.89 12.12
N LEU A 368 10.31 11.66 10.80
CA LEU A 368 9.50 12.41 9.83
C LEU A 368 8.09 11.83 9.67
N ARG A 369 8.00 10.52 9.50
CA ARG A 369 6.76 9.84 9.10
C ARG A 369 6.13 9.01 10.21
N ALA A 370 6.81 8.81 11.35
CA ALA A 370 6.43 7.87 12.41
C ALA A 370 6.25 6.40 11.91
N ILE A 371 6.95 6.04 10.84
CA ILE A 371 6.98 4.69 10.30
C ILE A 371 8.03 3.87 11.03
N TYR A 372 7.62 2.76 11.61
CA TYR A 372 8.53 1.85 12.31
C TYR A 372 9.38 1.07 11.31
N PRO A 373 10.70 0.93 11.57
CA PRO A 373 11.62 0.36 10.61
C PRO A 373 11.56 -1.18 10.57
N SER A 374 11.88 -1.74 9.39
CA SER A 374 12.15 -3.17 9.22
C SER A 374 13.55 -3.59 9.68
N TYR A 375 14.43 -2.63 9.99
CA TYR A 375 15.81 -2.82 10.45
C TYR A 375 15.85 -3.02 11.98
N GLN A 376 16.11 -4.24 12.44
CA GLN A 376 16.02 -4.66 13.83
C GLN A 376 16.93 -3.88 14.80
N PRO A 377 18.22 -3.56 14.45
CA PRO A 377 19.10 -2.85 15.39
C PRO A 377 18.60 -1.47 15.80
N ALA A 378 17.71 -0.85 15.03
CA ALA A 378 17.13 0.45 15.36
C ALA A 378 16.22 0.41 16.60
N TYR A 379 15.67 -0.77 16.96
CA TYR A 379 14.76 -0.89 18.11
C TYR A 379 15.44 -0.72 19.47
N GLU A 380 16.76 -0.72 19.53
CA GLU A 380 17.52 -0.33 20.71
C GLU A 380 17.50 1.18 20.97
N ALA A 381 17.12 1.98 19.97
CA ALA A 381 17.07 3.41 20.09
C ALA A 381 15.90 3.90 20.96
N LYS A 382 16.18 4.80 21.90
CA LYS A 382 15.17 5.39 22.79
C LYS A 382 14.01 6.05 22.02
N ALA A 383 14.23 6.50 20.80
CA ALA A 383 13.21 7.13 19.98
C ALA A 383 12.03 6.19 19.68
N LEU A 384 12.29 4.89 19.48
CA LEU A 384 11.26 3.89 19.21
C LEU A 384 10.62 3.31 20.48
N GLN A 385 11.26 3.45 21.63
CA GLN A 385 10.82 2.87 22.92
C GLN A 385 9.92 3.81 23.74
N GLY A 386 9.73 5.04 23.26
CA GLY A 386 8.98 6.07 23.97
C GLY A 386 7.47 5.81 24.01
N PRO A 387 6.77 6.40 25.02
CA PRO A 387 5.31 6.39 25.05
C PRO A 387 4.75 7.24 23.90
N TYR A 388 3.63 6.81 23.32
CA TYR A 388 2.97 7.52 22.24
C TYR A 388 1.72 8.24 22.76
N PRO A 389 1.76 9.56 23.02
CA PRO A 389 0.69 10.29 23.72
C PRO A 389 -0.68 10.19 23.02
N TYR A 390 -0.72 10.19 21.70
CA TYR A 390 -1.96 10.06 20.94
C TYR A 390 -2.69 8.74 21.26
N PHE A 391 -1.95 7.66 21.47
CA PHE A 391 -2.47 6.33 21.82
C PHE A 391 -2.36 6.02 23.33
N SER A 392 -2.83 6.92 24.18
CA SER A 392 -2.88 6.73 25.65
C SER A 392 -1.52 6.37 26.26
N ASN A 393 -0.43 6.91 25.73
CA ASN A 393 0.95 6.62 26.14
C ASN A 393 1.38 5.15 26.03
N VAL A 394 0.76 4.39 25.13
CA VAL A 394 1.23 3.03 24.78
C VAL A 394 2.61 3.14 24.15
N LYS A 395 3.50 2.23 24.52
CA LYS A 395 4.81 2.05 23.86
C LYS A 395 4.63 1.16 22.63
N ILE A 396 4.24 1.76 21.52
CA ILE A 396 3.91 1.05 20.27
C ILE A 396 5.13 0.31 19.74
N GLY A 397 6.34 0.87 19.89
CA GLY A 397 7.59 0.20 19.48
C GLY A 397 7.83 -1.12 20.19
N ASP A 398 7.50 -1.22 21.48
CA ASP A 398 7.60 -2.46 22.24
C ASP A 398 6.61 -3.52 21.68
N ILE A 399 5.39 -3.09 21.31
CA ILE A 399 4.38 -3.98 20.69
C ILE A 399 4.91 -4.49 19.35
N TYR A 400 5.39 -3.59 18.48
CA TYR A 400 5.89 -3.98 17.17
C TYR A 400 7.11 -4.91 17.27
N ALA A 401 8.07 -4.62 18.15
CA ALA A 401 9.20 -5.51 18.39
C ALA A 401 8.78 -6.91 18.87
N GLN A 402 7.71 -6.99 19.66
CA GLN A 402 7.17 -8.26 20.14
C GLN A 402 6.52 -9.09 19.03
N ILE A 403 5.73 -8.46 18.13
CA ILE A 403 4.91 -9.19 17.14
C ILE A 403 5.54 -9.24 15.75
N ALA A 404 6.59 -8.46 15.48
CA ALA A 404 7.28 -8.47 14.18
C ALA A 404 7.86 -9.85 13.78
N PRO A 405 8.36 -10.68 14.70
CA PRO A 405 8.78 -12.06 14.37
C PRO A 405 7.65 -12.96 13.84
N GLU A 406 6.39 -12.62 14.16
CA GLU A 406 5.19 -13.35 13.74
C GLU A 406 4.57 -12.78 12.45
N LEU A 407 5.22 -11.78 11.83
CA LEU A 407 4.74 -11.15 10.62
C LEU A 407 4.70 -12.17 9.47
N PRO A 408 3.54 -12.39 8.84
CA PRO A 408 3.45 -13.30 7.71
C PRO A 408 4.27 -12.79 6.52
N SER A 409 4.95 -13.69 5.82
CA SER A 409 5.56 -13.37 4.53
C SER A 409 4.52 -12.97 3.50
N PHE A 410 4.89 -12.04 2.65
CA PHE A 410 4.07 -11.64 1.52
C PHE A 410 4.54 -12.40 0.28
N ASN A 411 3.76 -13.38 -0.13
CA ASN A 411 4.09 -14.20 -1.30
C ASN A 411 3.70 -13.48 -2.58
N GLN A 412 4.64 -13.32 -3.48
CA GLN A 412 4.41 -12.66 -4.77
C GLN A 412 3.76 -13.60 -5.79
N SER A 413 3.13 -12.97 -6.76
CA SER A 413 2.65 -13.60 -8.00
C SER A 413 2.71 -12.60 -9.14
N PRO A 414 3.07 -13.00 -10.37
CA PRO A 414 3.04 -12.13 -11.54
C PRO A 414 1.68 -11.48 -11.80
N VAL A 415 0.62 -12.04 -11.25
CA VAL A 415 -0.76 -11.57 -11.43
C VAL A 415 -1.33 -10.84 -10.22
N TRP A 416 -0.50 -10.48 -9.24
CA TRP A 416 -0.96 -9.83 -7.99
C TRP A 416 -1.91 -8.65 -8.23
N PRO A 417 -1.57 -7.63 -9.06
CA PRO A 417 -2.46 -6.49 -9.30
C PRO A 417 -3.78 -6.90 -9.95
N ASP A 418 -3.72 -7.73 -11.01
CA ASP A 418 -4.92 -8.18 -11.74
C ASP A 418 -5.83 -9.04 -10.84
N ALA A 419 -5.22 -9.89 -10.00
CA ALA A 419 -5.96 -10.76 -9.09
C ALA A 419 -6.68 -9.96 -8.00
N THR A 420 -6.07 -8.91 -7.44
CA THR A 420 -6.73 -8.08 -6.41
C THR A 420 -7.90 -7.29 -6.95
N GLU A 421 -7.81 -6.75 -8.17
CA GLU A 421 -8.97 -6.13 -8.83
C GLU A 421 -10.10 -7.14 -9.08
N GLY A 422 -9.76 -8.32 -9.58
CA GLY A 422 -10.69 -9.42 -9.78
C GLY A 422 -11.35 -9.87 -8.47
N LEU A 423 -10.57 -10.01 -7.41
CA LEU A 423 -11.01 -10.40 -6.08
C LEU A 423 -12.03 -9.40 -5.50
N ILE A 424 -11.76 -8.10 -5.59
CA ILE A 424 -12.70 -7.07 -5.13
C ILE A 424 -14.03 -7.23 -5.87
N ARG A 425 -14.00 -7.34 -7.18
CA ARG A 425 -15.18 -7.40 -8.03
C ARG A 425 -15.97 -8.70 -7.89
N ALA A 426 -15.29 -9.83 -7.85
CA ALA A 426 -15.90 -11.16 -7.90
C ALA A 426 -16.19 -11.76 -6.52
N VAL A 427 -15.47 -11.35 -5.48
CA VAL A 427 -15.57 -11.92 -4.14
C VAL A 427 -15.96 -10.88 -3.10
N VAL A 428 -15.10 -9.91 -2.82
CA VAL A 428 -15.29 -9.00 -1.68
C VAL A 428 -16.60 -8.24 -1.79
N THR A 429 -16.83 -7.54 -2.90
CA THR A 429 -18.04 -6.73 -3.09
C THR A 429 -19.33 -7.57 -3.05
N PRO A 430 -19.45 -8.71 -3.75
CA PRO A 430 -20.65 -9.54 -3.63
C PRO A 430 -20.89 -10.11 -2.24
N VAL A 431 -19.84 -10.60 -1.55
CA VAL A 431 -19.97 -11.14 -0.19
C VAL A 431 -20.35 -10.02 0.79
N MET A 432 -19.62 -8.91 0.78
CA MET A 432 -19.88 -7.78 1.69
C MET A 432 -21.17 -7.01 1.39
N GLN A 433 -21.86 -7.30 0.29
CA GLN A 433 -23.21 -6.82 -0.03
C GLN A 433 -24.30 -7.88 0.18
N ASP A 434 -23.98 -8.97 0.89
CA ASP A 434 -24.90 -10.08 1.20
C ASP A 434 -25.55 -10.71 -0.06
N LYS A 435 -24.74 -10.81 -1.14
CA LYS A 435 -25.17 -11.35 -2.44
C LYS A 435 -24.52 -12.67 -2.84
N ALA A 436 -23.44 -13.05 -2.15
CA ALA A 436 -22.68 -14.27 -2.42
C ALA A 436 -22.18 -14.90 -1.12
N ASP A 437 -22.08 -16.21 -1.12
CA ASP A 437 -21.45 -17.00 -0.08
C ASP A 437 -19.92 -16.93 -0.20
N ALA A 438 -19.23 -16.75 0.92
CA ALA A 438 -17.78 -16.55 0.96
C ALA A 438 -17.01 -17.75 0.39
N GLN A 439 -17.38 -18.98 0.76
CA GLN A 439 -16.73 -20.20 0.29
C GLN A 439 -16.90 -20.35 -1.23
N THR A 440 -18.11 -20.18 -1.71
CA THR A 440 -18.43 -20.28 -3.14
C THR A 440 -17.68 -19.25 -3.94
N ALA A 441 -17.72 -17.98 -3.52
CA ALA A 441 -17.08 -16.88 -4.24
C ALA A 441 -15.56 -17.06 -4.34
N LEU A 442 -14.87 -17.40 -3.23
CA LEU A 442 -13.44 -17.63 -3.23
C LEU A 442 -13.04 -18.85 -4.07
N THR A 443 -13.82 -19.93 -4.01
CA THR A 443 -13.57 -21.15 -4.80
C THR A 443 -13.75 -20.91 -6.31
N GLU A 444 -14.81 -20.21 -6.70
CA GLU A 444 -15.06 -19.89 -8.12
C GLU A 444 -13.99 -18.94 -8.69
N PHE A 445 -13.52 -17.99 -7.89
CA PHE A 445 -12.49 -17.04 -8.27
C PHE A 445 -11.16 -17.72 -8.59
N ARG A 446 -10.83 -18.88 -8.01
CA ARG A 446 -9.65 -19.69 -8.36
C ARG A 446 -9.50 -19.86 -9.87
N THR A 447 -10.59 -20.22 -10.54
CA THR A 447 -10.55 -20.46 -12.00
C THR A 447 -10.16 -19.22 -12.80
N GLU A 448 -10.55 -18.03 -12.33
CA GLU A 448 -10.16 -16.76 -12.96
C GLU A 448 -8.69 -16.50 -12.78
N VAL A 449 -8.16 -16.65 -11.55
CA VAL A 449 -6.74 -16.41 -11.25
C VAL A 449 -5.83 -17.42 -11.95
N GLU A 450 -6.18 -18.70 -12.00
CA GLU A 450 -5.41 -19.71 -12.73
C GLU A 450 -5.27 -19.37 -14.22
N LYS A 451 -6.32 -18.82 -14.85
CA LYS A 451 -6.24 -18.31 -16.22
C LYS A 451 -5.35 -17.08 -16.35
N MET A 452 -5.32 -16.20 -15.34
CA MET A 452 -4.41 -15.04 -15.31
C MET A 452 -2.96 -15.53 -15.24
N ILE A 453 -2.65 -16.47 -14.35
CA ILE A 453 -1.31 -17.07 -14.21
C ILE A 453 -0.87 -17.72 -15.52
N GLN A 454 -1.71 -18.54 -16.15
CA GLN A 454 -1.42 -19.18 -17.44
C GLN A 454 -1.12 -18.19 -18.59
N ARG A 455 -1.66 -16.97 -18.52
CA ARG A 455 -1.40 -15.93 -19.53
C ARG A 455 -0.16 -15.11 -19.22
N ALA A 456 0.26 -15.09 -17.97
CA ALA A 456 1.44 -14.35 -17.51
C ALA A 456 2.74 -15.16 -17.61
N SER A 457 2.63 -16.53 -17.66
CA SER A 457 3.71 -17.48 -17.96
C SER A 457 3.97 -17.56 -19.46
#